data_a3be0dc52b55a99c36b431836988feb5
#
_entry.id   a3be0dc52b55a99c36b431836988feb5
#
_cell.length_a   1.000
_cell.length_b   1.000
_cell.length_c   1.000
_cell.angle_alpha   90.00
_cell.angle_beta   90.00
_cell.angle_gamma   90.00
#
_symmetry.space_group_name_H-M   'P 1'
#
loop_
_entity.id
_entity.type
_entity.pdbx_description
1 polymer ?
#
loop_
_entity_poly.entity_id
_entity_poly.type
_entity_poly.pdbx_seq_one_letter_code
_entity_poly.pdbx_strand_id
1 'polypeptide(L)'
;MTATMSTSSNYWSELAAKIAPPQGMWIDGRPVAADGEASYALVSPRNGEVLTRVPSATSTDVDRAVAGAAAVFAAGSWSRISPRERGGILVRWADLLEAHRDELAILLSLEMGKPIAHSWSVELRTSIAVIRWYGELADKLLDESPRGRQDSFAVVAREPLGVVAVITPWNFPMTLSSFKIPAALVSGNSIVLKPASQSPLALLRMAELGSAAGLPDGVFQVITGGGGVTGRALGTHNDIAALTFTGSTGVGKKLLTYAGESNAKAVSLELGGKSPNIIFPDAPDLDDAISTAAWAIWFNSGQMCTAGSRLIVHESLREEVVTGVIDRLSALRIGDPLDPETDYGPMVSEQHRADVLTEIRAGVDAGATLAHGSTDLPDGPGYFLPPAVFTDVDQNSRLAQHEIFGSVLSVLTFRDEAEAVAIANNTQYGLGASVWTSDVRRVHRVSRELQAGLVWVNCFEEGDASVPFGGRKLSGHGSDKSIHGVDKFTTFKTTWINL
;
A
#
# COMPACT_ATOMS: atom_id res chain seq x y z
N MET A 1 17.40 -20.13 -7.56
CA MET A 1 16.21 -20.80 -8.13
C MET A 1 15.00 -19.99 -7.72
N THR A 2 14.22 -19.50 -8.67
CA THR A 2 12.92 -18.86 -8.37
C THR A 2 11.99 -19.93 -7.80
N ALA A 3 11.50 -19.72 -6.60
CA ALA A 3 10.51 -20.62 -5.99
C ALA A 3 9.28 -20.70 -6.91
N THR A 4 8.67 -21.89 -6.99
CA THR A 4 7.45 -22.11 -7.76
C THR A 4 6.31 -22.33 -6.79
N MET A 5 5.22 -21.60 -6.98
CA MET A 5 4.01 -21.72 -6.16
C MET A 5 3.38 -23.10 -6.32
N SER A 6 2.92 -23.72 -5.22
CA SER A 6 2.13 -24.94 -5.28
C SER A 6 0.73 -24.67 -5.84
N THR A 7 0.27 -25.52 -6.77
CA THR A 7 -1.10 -25.48 -7.32
C THR A 7 -2.08 -26.38 -6.55
N SER A 8 -1.64 -27.03 -5.48
CA SER A 8 -2.47 -27.92 -4.67
C SER A 8 -3.18 -27.17 -3.53
N SER A 9 -4.50 -27.15 -3.54
CA SER A 9 -5.33 -26.60 -2.45
C SER A 9 -5.06 -27.29 -1.12
N ASN A 10 -4.81 -28.61 -1.13
CA ASN A 10 -4.48 -29.38 0.08
C ASN A 10 -3.15 -28.90 0.71
N TYR A 11 -2.14 -28.59 -0.11
CA TYR A 11 -0.87 -28.08 0.37
C TYR A 11 -1.03 -26.82 1.23
N TRP A 12 -1.78 -25.84 0.74
CA TRP A 12 -1.98 -24.57 1.42
C TRP A 12 -2.79 -24.71 2.71
N SER A 13 -3.86 -25.52 2.68
CA SER A 13 -4.69 -25.79 3.85
C SER A 13 -3.93 -26.56 4.95
N GLU A 14 -3.13 -27.57 4.58
CA GLU A 14 -2.31 -28.33 5.51
C GLU A 14 -1.18 -27.50 6.11
N LEU A 15 -0.56 -26.61 5.32
CA LEU A 15 0.48 -25.72 5.79
C LEU A 15 -0.11 -24.65 6.72
N ALA A 16 -1.27 -24.08 6.37
CA ALA A 16 -1.96 -23.09 7.20
C ALA A 16 -2.31 -23.65 8.58
N ALA A 17 -2.71 -24.93 8.66
CA ALA A 17 -3.01 -25.60 9.93
C ALA A 17 -1.76 -25.81 10.83
N LYS A 18 -0.55 -25.72 10.28
CA LYS A 18 0.72 -25.90 11.00
C LYS A 18 1.37 -24.58 11.40
N ILE A 19 1.00 -23.47 10.78
CA ILE A 19 1.58 -22.16 11.07
C ILE A 19 1.01 -21.63 12.39
N ALA A 20 1.90 -21.37 13.34
CA ALA A 20 1.54 -20.67 14.56
C ALA A 20 1.62 -19.14 14.29
N PRO A 21 0.53 -18.37 14.48
CA PRO A 21 0.58 -16.93 14.34
C PRO A 21 1.62 -16.29 15.27
N PRO A 22 2.38 -15.27 14.80
CA PRO A 22 3.28 -14.52 15.66
C PRO A 22 2.58 -14.00 16.91
N GLN A 23 3.26 -14.09 18.07
CA GLN A 23 2.73 -13.67 19.35
C GLN A 23 3.43 -12.41 19.85
N GLY A 24 2.67 -11.48 20.42
CA GLY A 24 3.25 -10.24 20.96
C GLY A 24 3.49 -9.14 19.91
N MET A 25 3.84 -7.98 20.40
CA MET A 25 4.48 -6.90 19.62
C MET A 25 5.96 -7.22 19.45
N TRP A 26 6.62 -6.71 18.42
CA TRP A 26 8.06 -6.89 18.24
C TRP A 26 8.81 -5.66 18.75
N ILE A 27 9.35 -5.72 19.97
CA ILE A 27 10.06 -4.61 20.61
C ILE A 27 11.41 -5.10 21.11
N ASP A 28 12.49 -4.36 20.78
CA ASP A 28 13.86 -4.65 21.16
C ASP A 28 14.28 -6.10 20.84
N GLY A 29 13.99 -6.54 19.60
CA GLY A 29 14.39 -7.83 19.07
C GLY A 29 13.63 -9.04 19.64
N ARG A 30 12.48 -8.84 20.31
CA ARG A 30 11.71 -9.93 20.93
C ARG A 30 10.20 -9.68 20.95
N PRO A 31 9.39 -10.74 21.06
CA PRO A 31 7.95 -10.59 21.26
C PRO A 31 7.66 -10.06 22.67
N VAL A 32 6.75 -9.07 22.76
CA VAL A 32 6.37 -8.39 24.00
C VAL A 32 4.85 -8.26 24.08
N ALA A 33 4.26 -8.57 25.23
CA ALA A 33 2.85 -8.31 25.51
C ALA A 33 2.61 -6.81 25.70
N ALA A 34 1.36 -6.35 25.52
CA ALA A 34 0.96 -5.00 25.82
C ALA A 34 0.95 -4.75 27.32
N ASP A 35 1.24 -3.51 27.73
CA ASP A 35 1.06 -3.06 29.11
C ASP A 35 -0.42 -3.19 29.50
N GLY A 36 -0.69 -3.77 30.70
CA GLY A 36 -2.05 -4.06 31.15
C GLY A 36 -2.77 -5.17 30.36
N GLU A 37 -2.05 -6.00 29.59
CA GLU A 37 -2.55 -7.15 28.86
C GLU A 37 -3.70 -6.88 27.86
N ALA A 38 -3.85 -5.61 27.43
CA ALA A 38 -4.87 -5.24 26.45
C ALA A 38 -4.65 -5.97 25.12
N SER A 39 -5.71 -6.57 24.56
CA SER A 39 -5.66 -7.32 23.31
C SER A 39 -6.99 -7.27 22.58
N TYR A 40 -6.96 -7.53 21.26
CA TYR A 40 -8.15 -7.68 20.43
C TYR A 40 -8.13 -9.01 19.68
N ALA A 41 -9.31 -9.50 19.30
CA ALA A 41 -9.43 -10.69 18.46
C ALA A 41 -9.12 -10.30 17.00
N LEU A 42 -8.19 -11.00 16.37
CA LEU A 42 -7.97 -10.94 14.94
C LEU A 42 -8.84 -11.99 14.28
N VAL A 43 -9.73 -11.56 13.40
CA VAL A 43 -10.72 -12.40 12.74
C VAL A 43 -10.34 -12.60 11.28
N SER A 44 -10.40 -13.84 10.79
CA SER A 44 -10.23 -14.14 9.37
C SER A 44 -11.46 -13.73 8.57
N PRO A 45 -11.33 -12.91 7.53
CA PRO A 45 -12.46 -12.56 6.68
C PRO A 45 -12.99 -13.74 5.84
N ARG A 46 -12.19 -14.79 5.71
CA ARG A 46 -12.52 -16.04 5.00
C ARG A 46 -13.78 -16.71 5.51
N ASN A 47 -13.94 -16.76 6.84
CA ASN A 47 -15.02 -17.52 7.50
C ASN A 47 -15.56 -16.84 8.78
N GLY A 48 -15.02 -15.70 9.19
CA GLY A 48 -15.41 -15.00 10.42
C GLY A 48 -14.82 -15.59 11.69
N GLU A 49 -13.92 -16.57 11.63
CA GLU A 49 -13.31 -17.20 12.79
C GLU A 49 -12.13 -16.39 13.35
N VAL A 50 -11.93 -16.49 14.66
CA VAL A 50 -10.80 -15.85 15.35
C VAL A 50 -9.52 -16.63 15.05
N LEU A 51 -8.55 -15.96 14.42
CA LEU A 51 -7.21 -16.51 14.16
C LEU A 51 -6.35 -16.54 15.42
N THR A 52 -6.33 -15.42 16.14
CA THR A 52 -5.54 -15.26 17.37
C THR A 52 -5.98 -14.00 18.12
N ARG A 53 -5.41 -13.79 19.31
CA ARG A 53 -5.50 -12.51 20.02
C ARG A 53 -4.20 -11.73 19.84
N VAL A 54 -4.32 -10.47 19.44
CA VAL A 54 -3.19 -9.57 19.17
C VAL A 54 -3.12 -8.51 20.29
N PRO A 55 -1.94 -8.22 20.84
CA PRO A 55 -1.79 -7.15 21.82
C PRO A 55 -2.26 -5.80 21.27
N SER A 56 -2.81 -4.97 22.12
CA SER A 56 -3.21 -3.60 21.79
C SER A 56 -2.34 -2.62 22.59
N ALA A 57 -1.33 -2.04 21.93
CA ALA A 57 -0.37 -1.13 22.56
C ALA A 57 -1.06 0.06 23.23
N THR A 58 -0.63 0.36 24.45
CA THR A 58 -0.93 1.58 25.19
C THR A 58 0.04 2.71 24.80
N SER A 59 -0.15 3.91 25.32
CA SER A 59 0.85 4.99 25.17
C SER A 59 2.20 4.62 25.78
N THR A 60 2.22 3.91 26.90
CA THR A 60 3.45 3.42 27.55
C THR A 60 4.24 2.47 26.65
N ASP A 61 3.54 1.60 25.92
CA ASP A 61 4.18 0.70 24.95
C ASP A 61 4.77 1.48 23.78
N VAL A 62 4.10 2.53 23.31
CA VAL A 62 4.61 3.43 22.26
C VAL A 62 5.88 4.14 22.77
N ASP A 63 5.85 4.70 23.97
CA ASP A 63 6.99 5.38 24.57
C ASP A 63 8.19 4.42 24.70
N ARG A 64 7.96 3.17 25.13
CA ARG A 64 9.00 2.14 25.21
C ARG A 64 9.60 1.83 23.84
N ALA A 65 8.79 1.61 22.83
CA ALA A 65 9.26 1.32 21.48
C ALA A 65 10.05 2.49 20.86
N VAL A 66 9.57 3.72 21.05
CA VAL A 66 10.27 4.94 20.59
C VAL A 66 11.58 5.14 21.35
N ALA A 67 11.60 4.94 22.65
CA ALA A 67 12.82 5.06 23.47
C ALA A 67 13.90 4.02 23.04
N GLY A 68 13.52 2.76 22.79
CA GLY A 68 14.41 1.74 22.26
C GLY A 68 14.97 2.12 20.89
N ALA A 69 14.12 2.59 19.97
CA ALA A 69 14.53 3.07 18.66
C ALA A 69 15.49 4.29 18.73
N ALA A 70 15.23 5.23 19.64
CA ALA A 70 16.09 6.39 19.88
C ALA A 70 17.44 6.00 20.48
N ALA A 71 17.46 5.06 21.40
CA ALA A 71 18.68 4.57 22.01
C ALA A 71 19.64 3.91 21.01
N VAL A 72 19.12 3.04 20.13
CA VAL A 72 19.93 2.38 19.10
C VAL A 72 20.43 3.37 18.04
N PHE A 73 19.61 4.36 17.68
CA PHE A 73 20.01 5.43 16.79
C PHE A 73 21.15 6.27 17.38
N ALA A 74 21.02 6.72 18.64
CA ALA A 74 22.04 7.50 19.35
C ALA A 74 23.34 6.72 19.53
N ALA A 75 23.27 5.44 19.83
CA ALA A 75 24.43 4.54 19.91
C ALA A 75 25.19 4.40 18.58
N GLY A 76 24.50 4.62 17.45
CA GLY A 76 25.10 4.51 16.12
C GLY A 76 25.30 3.10 15.63
N SER A 77 24.75 2.09 16.31
CA SER A 77 24.89 0.67 15.93
C SER A 77 24.27 0.33 14.58
N TRP A 78 23.39 1.21 14.05
CA TRP A 78 22.84 1.15 12.72
C TRP A 78 23.21 2.38 11.87
N SER A 79 22.99 3.58 12.40
CA SER A 79 23.17 4.83 11.66
C SER A 79 24.62 5.09 11.22
N ARG A 80 25.63 4.58 11.95
CA ARG A 80 27.05 4.82 11.70
C ARG A 80 27.81 3.66 11.05
N ILE A 81 27.18 2.49 10.86
CA ILE A 81 27.82 1.43 10.06
C ILE A 81 27.83 1.84 8.58
N SER A 82 28.73 1.27 7.79
CA SER A 82 28.87 1.66 6.39
C SER A 82 27.57 1.42 5.60
N PRO A 83 27.26 2.26 4.60
CA PRO A 83 26.09 2.03 3.74
C PRO A 83 26.07 0.65 3.10
N ARG A 84 27.24 0.14 2.68
CA ARG A 84 27.38 -1.20 2.10
C ARG A 84 27.02 -2.32 3.07
N GLU A 85 27.36 -2.15 4.33
CA GLU A 85 27.04 -3.11 5.39
C GLU A 85 25.51 -3.11 5.67
N ARG A 86 24.88 -1.92 5.78
CA ARG A 86 23.43 -1.81 5.87
C ARG A 86 22.74 -2.49 4.69
N GLY A 87 23.22 -2.21 3.47
CA GLY A 87 22.68 -2.81 2.25
C GLY A 87 22.78 -4.34 2.25
N GLY A 88 23.93 -4.89 2.71
CA GLY A 88 24.12 -6.33 2.83
C GLY A 88 23.13 -6.99 3.80
N ILE A 89 22.76 -6.31 4.88
CA ILE A 89 21.71 -6.79 5.82
C ILE A 89 20.34 -6.81 5.15
N LEU A 90 19.97 -5.74 4.42
CA LEU A 90 18.70 -5.69 3.70
C LEU A 90 18.58 -6.78 2.61
N VAL A 91 19.68 -7.08 1.91
CA VAL A 91 19.71 -8.17 0.91
C VAL A 91 19.50 -9.53 1.60
N ARG A 92 20.19 -9.81 2.72
CA ARG A 92 19.93 -11.03 3.49
C ARG A 92 18.51 -11.12 4.03
N TRP A 93 17.92 -9.98 4.42
CA TRP A 93 16.53 -9.93 4.83
C TRP A 93 15.58 -10.32 3.69
N ALA A 94 15.82 -9.79 2.48
CA ALA A 94 15.06 -10.19 1.30
C ALA A 94 15.22 -11.70 0.99
N ASP A 95 16.40 -12.28 1.19
CA ASP A 95 16.64 -13.73 1.03
C ASP A 95 15.85 -14.55 2.07
N LEU A 96 15.79 -14.10 3.31
CA LEU A 96 15.00 -14.78 4.36
C LEU A 96 13.49 -14.65 4.11
N LEU A 97 13.00 -13.49 3.64
CA LEU A 97 11.60 -13.34 3.25
C LEU A 97 11.25 -14.27 2.09
N GLU A 98 12.14 -14.44 1.11
CA GLU A 98 11.96 -15.39 0.00
C GLU A 98 11.92 -16.84 0.51
N ALA A 99 12.79 -17.20 1.44
CA ALA A 99 12.83 -18.53 2.03
C ALA A 99 11.56 -18.86 2.86
N HIS A 100 10.88 -17.85 3.39
CA HIS A 100 9.64 -17.97 4.16
C HIS A 100 8.38 -17.54 3.38
N ARG A 101 8.46 -17.51 2.04
CA ARG A 101 7.42 -16.96 1.19
C ARG A 101 6.05 -17.63 1.36
N ASP A 102 6.02 -18.96 1.46
CA ASP A 102 4.76 -19.70 1.63
C ASP A 102 4.10 -19.39 2.98
N GLU A 103 4.89 -19.34 4.07
CA GLU A 103 4.43 -18.94 5.40
C GLU A 103 3.81 -17.54 5.38
N LEU A 104 4.52 -16.57 4.82
CA LEU A 104 4.08 -15.18 4.73
C LEU A 104 2.83 -15.02 3.85
N ALA A 105 2.74 -15.75 2.73
CA ALA A 105 1.57 -15.74 1.87
C ALA A 105 0.32 -16.25 2.60
N ILE A 106 0.46 -17.30 3.40
CA ILE A 106 -0.64 -17.84 4.22
C ILE A 106 -1.08 -16.81 5.27
N LEU A 107 -0.14 -16.19 6.00
CA LEU A 107 -0.48 -15.16 6.98
C LEU A 107 -1.27 -14.02 6.35
N LEU A 108 -0.84 -13.51 5.17
CA LEU A 108 -1.54 -12.49 4.40
C LEU A 108 -2.96 -12.93 4.01
N SER A 109 -3.10 -14.15 3.48
CA SER A 109 -4.39 -14.67 3.03
C SER A 109 -5.36 -14.89 4.20
N LEU A 110 -4.86 -15.34 5.34
CA LEU A 110 -5.69 -15.58 6.53
C LEU A 110 -6.16 -14.28 7.19
N GLU A 111 -5.28 -13.26 7.29
CA GLU A 111 -5.58 -12.05 8.04
C GLU A 111 -6.37 -11.00 7.24
N MET A 112 -6.24 -10.98 5.89
CA MET A 112 -6.93 -9.97 5.07
C MET A 112 -7.80 -10.53 3.94
N GLY A 113 -7.79 -11.85 3.70
CA GLY A 113 -8.63 -12.49 2.71
C GLY A 113 -8.14 -12.44 1.27
N LYS A 114 -6.91 -12.00 1.02
CA LYS A 114 -6.31 -11.98 -0.32
C LYS A 114 -6.11 -13.41 -0.82
N PRO A 115 -6.50 -13.75 -2.07
CA PRO A 115 -6.20 -15.05 -2.65
C PRO A 115 -4.72 -15.40 -2.54
N ILE A 116 -4.42 -16.65 -2.17
CA ILE A 116 -3.05 -17.13 -1.93
C ILE A 116 -2.14 -16.92 -3.15
N ALA A 117 -2.69 -17.08 -4.35
CA ALA A 117 -1.98 -16.81 -5.60
C ALA A 117 -1.52 -15.35 -5.70
N HIS A 118 -2.36 -14.39 -5.30
CA HIS A 118 -2.02 -12.96 -5.30
C HIS A 118 -1.07 -12.59 -4.16
N SER A 119 -1.26 -13.16 -2.97
CA SER A 119 -0.34 -12.98 -1.84
C SER A 119 1.08 -13.43 -2.21
N TRP A 120 1.19 -14.60 -2.83
CA TRP A 120 2.45 -15.22 -3.19
C TRP A 120 3.13 -14.55 -4.40
N SER A 121 2.39 -14.39 -5.52
CA SER A 121 2.96 -13.98 -6.81
C SER A 121 3.03 -12.47 -7.02
N VAL A 122 2.21 -11.68 -6.33
CA VAL A 122 2.15 -10.23 -6.47
C VAL A 122 2.72 -9.54 -5.24
N GLU A 123 2.10 -9.71 -4.07
CA GLU A 123 2.47 -8.93 -2.90
C GLU A 123 3.88 -9.27 -2.38
N LEU A 124 4.18 -10.54 -2.16
CA LEU A 124 5.50 -10.95 -1.65
C LEU A 124 6.60 -10.75 -2.69
N ARG A 125 6.33 -11.02 -3.97
CA ARG A 125 7.29 -10.75 -5.04
C ARG A 125 7.71 -9.27 -5.04
N THR A 126 6.73 -8.37 -4.99
CA THR A 126 6.98 -6.93 -4.99
C THR A 126 7.73 -6.50 -3.72
N SER A 127 7.28 -6.97 -2.55
CA SER A 127 7.89 -6.63 -1.26
C SER A 127 9.35 -7.04 -1.19
N ILE A 128 9.66 -8.26 -1.56
CA ILE A 128 11.03 -8.82 -1.55
C ILE A 128 11.92 -8.08 -2.55
N ALA A 129 11.41 -7.81 -3.76
CA ALA A 129 12.14 -7.09 -4.79
C ALA A 129 12.50 -5.65 -4.34
N VAL A 130 11.57 -4.94 -3.69
CA VAL A 130 11.79 -3.57 -3.22
C VAL A 130 12.82 -3.55 -2.07
N ILE A 131 12.73 -4.48 -1.11
CA ILE A 131 13.70 -4.57 -0.01
C ILE A 131 15.11 -4.83 -0.57
N ARG A 132 15.23 -5.78 -1.50
CA ARG A 132 16.50 -6.08 -2.18
C ARG A 132 17.04 -4.88 -2.93
N TRP A 133 16.19 -4.20 -3.69
CA TRP A 133 16.56 -3.02 -4.47
C TRP A 133 17.15 -1.91 -3.60
N TYR A 134 16.55 -1.61 -2.44
CA TYR A 134 17.10 -0.63 -1.50
C TYR A 134 18.41 -1.11 -0.87
N GLY A 135 18.54 -2.41 -0.61
CA GLY A 135 19.80 -2.99 -0.17
C GLY A 135 20.93 -2.77 -1.17
N GLU A 136 20.65 -2.95 -2.46
CA GLU A 136 21.58 -2.73 -3.56
C GLU A 136 21.84 -1.25 -3.85
N LEU A 137 20.91 -0.35 -3.49
CA LEU A 137 21.03 1.10 -3.61
C LEU A 137 21.93 1.72 -2.53
N ALA A 138 22.12 1.06 -1.39
CA ALA A 138 22.67 1.63 -0.17
C ALA A 138 23.96 2.44 -0.34
N ASP A 139 24.93 1.92 -1.08
CA ASP A 139 26.22 2.56 -1.34
C ASP A 139 26.22 3.52 -2.55
N LYS A 140 25.04 3.81 -3.10
CA LYS A 140 24.86 4.70 -4.25
C LYS A 140 24.12 5.99 -3.87
N LEU A 141 23.78 6.15 -2.59
CA LEU A 141 23.26 7.39 -2.02
C LEU A 141 24.45 8.30 -1.71
N LEU A 142 24.74 9.21 -2.61
CA LEU A 142 25.95 10.03 -2.56
C LEU A 142 25.66 11.39 -1.90
N ASP A 143 26.67 11.90 -1.19
CA ASP A 143 26.77 13.28 -0.78
C ASP A 143 27.20 14.18 -1.96
N GLU A 144 26.96 15.47 -1.86
CA GLU A 144 27.27 16.43 -2.91
C GLU A 144 28.43 17.34 -2.48
N SER A 145 29.27 17.72 -3.45
CA SER A 145 30.30 18.76 -3.28
C SER A 145 30.13 19.81 -4.36
N PRO A 146 29.24 20.81 -4.14
CA PRO A 146 29.01 21.89 -5.09
C PRO A 146 30.29 22.71 -5.29
N ARG A 147 30.54 23.14 -6.54
CA ARG A 147 31.67 24.04 -6.83
C ARG A 147 31.41 25.41 -6.20
N GLY A 148 32.27 25.78 -5.27
CA GLY A 148 32.30 27.09 -4.64
C GLY A 148 33.36 28.03 -5.23
N ARG A 149 33.76 29.04 -4.44
CA ARG A 149 34.89 29.92 -4.72
C ARG A 149 36.20 29.13 -4.60
N GLN A 150 37.28 29.61 -5.22
CA GLN A 150 38.60 28.96 -5.20
C GLN A 150 39.20 28.82 -3.78
N ASP A 151 38.79 29.72 -2.86
CA ASP A 151 39.22 29.77 -1.45
C ASP A 151 38.24 29.05 -0.48
N SER A 152 37.36 28.19 -1.00
CA SER A 152 36.37 27.50 -0.19
C SER A 152 36.04 26.10 -0.72
N PHE A 153 35.61 25.24 0.18
CA PHE A 153 35.12 23.92 -0.11
C PHE A 153 33.83 23.66 0.64
N ALA A 154 32.83 23.08 -0.02
CA ALA A 154 31.54 22.76 0.56
C ALA A 154 31.23 21.26 0.42
N VAL A 155 30.66 20.70 1.47
CA VAL A 155 30.06 19.36 1.45
C VAL A 155 28.61 19.49 1.87
N VAL A 156 27.69 18.88 1.10
CA VAL A 156 26.29 18.72 1.45
C VAL A 156 26.06 17.25 1.73
N ALA A 157 26.03 16.91 3.01
CA ALA A 157 25.82 15.54 3.46
C ALA A 157 24.32 15.26 3.60
N ARG A 158 23.91 14.04 3.26
CA ARG A 158 22.58 13.50 3.48
C ARG A 158 22.57 12.71 4.80
N GLU A 159 21.89 13.20 5.81
CA GLU A 159 21.87 12.61 7.15
C GLU A 159 20.49 12.00 7.49
N PRO A 160 20.42 10.87 8.23
CA PRO A 160 19.18 10.30 8.74
C PRO A 160 18.50 11.25 9.74
N LEU A 161 17.17 11.22 9.76
CA LEU A 161 16.36 12.07 10.68
C LEU A 161 16.37 11.57 12.13
N GLY A 162 16.43 10.24 12.35
CA GLY A 162 16.35 9.63 13.68
C GLY A 162 15.31 8.50 13.76
N VAL A 163 14.33 8.64 14.66
CA VAL A 163 13.22 7.70 14.78
C VAL A 163 12.10 8.07 13.81
N VAL A 164 11.71 7.12 12.98
CA VAL A 164 10.62 7.28 12.00
C VAL A 164 9.43 6.42 12.40
N ALA A 165 8.25 7.04 12.53
CA ALA A 165 6.99 6.31 12.61
C ALA A 165 6.49 5.92 11.22
N VAL A 166 6.16 4.65 11.05
CA VAL A 166 5.56 4.10 9.83
C VAL A 166 4.18 3.54 10.17
N ILE A 167 3.12 4.04 9.54
CA ILE A 167 1.76 3.55 9.75
C ILE A 167 1.23 3.05 8.41
N THR A 168 0.89 1.76 8.34
CA THR A 168 0.50 1.10 7.09
C THR A 168 -0.91 0.52 7.14
N PRO A 169 -1.59 0.45 5.98
CA PRO A 169 -2.93 -0.09 5.86
C PRO A 169 -2.92 -1.62 5.78
N TRP A 170 -4.12 -2.18 5.68
CA TRP A 170 -4.37 -3.62 5.67
C TRP A 170 -4.42 -4.25 4.27
N ASN A 171 -4.61 -3.47 3.21
CA ASN A 171 -4.92 -4.02 1.88
C ASN A 171 -3.70 -4.61 1.13
N PHE A 172 -2.51 -4.07 1.37
CA PHE A 172 -1.22 -4.58 0.89
C PHE A 172 -0.17 -4.41 2.01
N PRO A 173 -0.32 -5.12 3.14
CA PRO A 173 0.47 -4.86 4.33
C PRO A 173 1.98 -4.98 4.10
N MET A 174 2.42 -6.04 3.41
CA MET A 174 3.84 -6.26 3.12
C MET A 174 4.36 -5.28 2.06
N THR A 175 3.62 -5.10 0.95
CA THR A 175 4.04 -4.22 -0.15
C THR A 175 4.16 -2.77 0.30
N LEU A 176 3.12 -2.21 0.93
CA LEU A 176 3.11 -0.80 1.33
C LEU A 176 4.07 -0.51 2.50
N SER A 177 4.36 -1.52 3.33
CA SER A 177 5.43 -1.44 4.31
C SER A 177 6.80 -1.47 3.64
N SER A 178 7.01 -2.32 2.65
CA SER A 178 8.29 -2.42 1.93
C SER A 178 8.59 -1.18 1.07
N PHE A 179 7.60 -0.37 0.72
CA PHE A 179 7.83 0.91 0.04
C PHE A 179 8.45 1.97 0.97
N LYS A 180 8.32 1.82 2.29
CA LYS A 180 8.73 2.79 3.32
C LYS A 180 9.91 2.32 4.15
N ILE A 181 9.80 1.11 4.71
CA ILE A 181 10.75 0.57 5.69
C ILE A 181 12.19 0.50 5.15
N PRO A 182 12.48 -0.15 4.01
CA PRO A 182 13.86 -0.27 3.53
C PRO A 182 14.45 1.07 3.12
N ALA A 183 13.64 2.04 2.64
CA ALA A 183 14.07 3.39 2.34
C ALA A 183 14.53 4.15 3.60
N ALA A 184 13.79 4.02 4.71
CA ALA A 184 14.17 4.59 5.99
C ALA A 184 15.38 3.89 6.60
N LEU A 185 15.45 2.55 6.53
CA LEU A 185 16.57 1.77 7.06
C LEU A 185 17.88 2.04 6.29
N VAL A 186 17.84 2.04 4.95
CA VAL A 186 19.04 2.28 4.14
C VAL A 186 19.64 3.65 4.40
N SER A 187 18.81 4.62 4.77
CA SER A 187 19.24 5.97 5.15
C SER A 187 19.86 6.03 6.56
N GLY A 188 19.75 4.97 7.36
CA GLY A 188 20.30 4.91 8.71
C GLY A 188 19.33 5.25 9.85
N ASN A 189 18.04 5.38 9.58
CA ASN A 189 17.00 5.63 10.59
C ASN A 189 16.65 4.36 11.38
N SER A 190 16.05 4.55 12.56
CA SER A 190 15.33 3.53 13.30
C SER A 190 13.83 3.68 13.07
N ILE A 191 13.07 2.60 13.14
CA ILE A 191 11.65 2.56 12.74
C ILE A 191 10.78 2.00 13.85
N VAL A 192 9.63 2.65 14.07
CA VAL A 192 8.49 2.10 14.81
C VAL A 192 7.33 1.96 13.84
N LEU A 193 7.03 0.73 13.45
CA LEU A 193 5.92 0.37 12.55
C LEU A 193 4.65 0.13 13.35
N LYS A 194 3.55 0.73 12.91
CA LYS A 194 2.20 0.38 13.33
C LYS A 194 1.43 -0.19 12.14
N PRO A 195 1.25 -1.50 12.03
CA PRO A 195 0.36 -2.11 11.05
C PRO A 195 -1.11 -1.77 11.31
N ALA A 196 -1.97 -1.94 10.32
CA ALA A 196 -3.41 -1.96 10.54
C ALA A 196 -3.80 -3.10 11.49
N SER A 197 -4.86 -2.90 12.27
CA SER A 197 -5.31 -3.91 13.24
C SER A 197 -5.79 -5.20 12.56
N GLN A 198 -6.18 -5.12 11.29
CA GLN A 198 -6.66 -6.26 10.51
C GLN A 198 -5.54 -7.14 9.94
N SER A 199 -4.30 -6.62 9.81
CA SER A 199 -3.21 -7.33 9.12
C SER A 199 -1.85 -7.15 9.79
N PRO A 200 -1.69 -7.52 11.07
CA PRO A 200 -0.43 -7.38 11.78
C PRO A 200 0.53 -8.58 11.63
N LEU A 201 0.02 -9.79 11.33
CA LEU A 201 0.78 -11.03 11.50
C LEU A 201 1.96 -11.15 10.55
N ALA A 202 1.74 -10.91 9.25
CA ALA A 202 2.81 -10.95 8.27
C ALA A 202 3.91 -9.91 8.57
N LEU A 203 3.55 -8.75 9.12
CA LEU A 203 4.49 -7.69 9.47
C LEU A 203 5.26 -7.96 10.77
N LEU A 204 4.65 -8.64 11.74
CA LEU A 204 5.35 -9.15 12.93
C LEU A 204 6.40 -10.19 12.52
N ARG A 205 6.02 -11.13 11.65
CA ARG A 205 6.95 -12.14 11.11
C ARG A 205 8.06 -11.49 10.28
N MET A 206 7.73 -10.48 9.49
CA MET A 206 8.71 -9.69 8.73
C MET A 206 9.78 -9.07 9.65
N ALA A 207 9.40 -8.53 10.81
CA ALA A 207 10.33 -7.94 11.77
C ALA A 207 11.23 -9.00 12.43
N GLU A 208 10.69 -10.14 12.81
CA GLU A 208 11.45 -11.27 13.32
C GLU A 208 12.51 -11.74 12.32
N LEU A 209 12.15 -11.89 11.04
CA LEU A 209 13.06 -12.24 9.97
C LEU A 209 14.12 -11.14 9.72
N GLY A 210 13.77 -9.87 9.97
CA GLY A 210 14.72 -8.75 9.92
C GLY A 210 15.80 -8.86 10.98
N SER A 211 15.44 -9.19 12.23
CA SER A 211 16.41 -9.46 13.29
C SER A 211 17.28 -10.67 12.96
N ALA A 212 16.70 -11.74 12.42
CA ALA A 212 17.46 -12.91 11.97
C ALA A 212 18.43 -12.59 10.81
N ALA A 213 18.13 -11.59 9.97
CA ALA A 213 19.01 -11.09 8.90
C ALA A 213 20.19 -10.26 9.44
N GLY A 214 20.11 -9.79 10.69
CA GLY A 214 21.14 -8.99 11.36
C GLY A 214 20.78 -7.52 11.56
N LEU A 215 19.50 -7.14 11.45
CA LEU A 215 19.05 -5.83 11.96
C LEU A 215 19.27 -5.79 13.48
N PRO A 216 19.98 -4.79 14.02
CA PRO A 216 20.17 -4.67 15.46
C PRO A 216 18.85 -4.51 16.21
N ASP A 217 18.77 -5.05 17.43
CA ASP A 217 17.62 -4.90 18.30
C ASP A 217 17.25 -3.42 18.49
N GLY A 218 15.98 -3.08 18.36
CA GLY A 218 15.49 -1.71 18.45
C GLY A 218 15.50 -0.91 17.12
N VAL A 219 16.22 -1.34 16.09
CA VAL A 219 16.24 -0.64 14.78
C VAL A 219 14.89 -0.73 14.06
N PHE A 220 14.27 -1.89 14.11
CA PHE A 220 12.94 -2.11 13.52
C PHE A 220 12.00 -2.73 14.55
N GLN A 221 11.02 -1.95 14.96
CA GLN A 221 10.03 -2.32 15.97
C GLN A 221 8.63 -2.32 15.38
N VAL A 222 7.78 -3.24 15.83
CA VAL A 222 6.38 -3.36 15.38
C VAL A 222 5.47 -3.33 16.59
N ILE A 223 4.62 -2.31 16.68
CA ILE A 223 3.62 -2.16 17.72
C ILE A 223 2.22 -2.28 17.14
N THR A 224 1.40 -3.14 17.71
CA THR A 224 0.04 -3.40 17.27
C THR A 224 -0.97 -2.58 18.07
N GLY A 225 -2.16 -2.35 17.53
CA GLY A 225 -3.21 -1.60 18.22
C GLY A 225 -4.01 -0.66 17.33
N GLY A 226 -5.03 -0.05 17.92
CA GLY A 226 -5.97 0.82 17.22
C GLY A 226 -5.42 2.22 16.90
N GLY A 227 -5.91 2.83 15.82
CA GLY A 227 -5.51 4.18 15.40
C GLY A 227 -5.80 5.28 16.43
N GLY A 228 -6.86 5.11 17.24
CA GLY A 228 -7.28 6.10 18.24
C GLY A 228 -6.32 6.25 19.42
N VAL A 229 -5.64 5.18 19.83
CA VAL A 229 -4.66 5.17 20.92
C VAL A 229 -3.25 5.14 20.34
N THR A 230 -2.84 4.02 19.77
CA THR A 230 -1.49 3.79 19.28
C THR A 230 -1.11 4.75 18.14
N GLY A 231 -2.01 4.96 17.16
CA GLY A 231 -1.77 5.88 16.04
C GLY A 231 -1.67 7.33 16.48
N ARG A 232 -2.52 7.77 17.45
CA ARG A 232 -2.43 9.11 18.03
C ARG A 232 -1.13 9.28 18.81
N ALA A 233 -0.77 8.32 19.67
CA ALA A 233 0.47 8.39 20.46
C ALA A 233 1.70 8.56 19.56
N LEU A 234 1.81 7.78 18.46
CA LEU A 234 2.88 7.97 17.45
C LEU A 234 2.83 9.37 16.80
N GLY A 235 1.62 9.83 16.43
CA GLY A 235 1.44 11.12 15.78
C GLY A 235 1.88 12.30 16.64
N THR A 236 1.64 12.23 17.94
CA THR A 236 1.96 13.30 18.92
C THR A 236 3.30 13.13 19.62
N HIS A 237 4.03 12.03 19.44
CA HIS A 237 5.28 11.75 20.16
C HIS A 237 6.41 12.71 19.75
N ASN A 238 7.03 13.40 20.72
CA ASN A 238 8.05 14.41 20.45
C ASN A 238 9.39 13.85 19.96
N ASP A 239 9.74 12.61 20.28
CA ASP A 239 10.98 11.96 19.86
C ASP A 239 10.89 11.24 18.51
N ILE A 240 9.74 11.33 17.83
CA ILE A 240 9.59 10.89 16.44
C ILE A 240 9.95 12.05 15.51
N ALA A 241 10.99 11.86 14.70
CA ALA A 241 11.52 12.89 13.81
C ALA A 241 10.71 13.02 12.50
N ALA A 242 10.13 11.92 12.01
CA ALA A 242 9.25 11.93 10.84
C ALA A 242 8.18 10.83 10.96
N LEU A 243 7.05 11.05 10.26
CA LEU A 243 5.96 10.09 10.18
C LEU A 243 5.60 9.86 8.70
N THR A 244 5.49 8.60 8.29
CA THR A 244 4.96 8.22 6.97
C THR A 244 3.72 7.36 7.15
N PHE A 245 2.69 7.66 6.39
CA PHE A 245 1.38 7.03 6.50
C PHE A 245 0.85 6.63 5.12
N THR A 246 0.27 5.45 5.03
CA THR A 246 -0.64 5.08 3.94
C THR A 246 -1.98 4.68 4.52
N GLY A 247 -3.07 5.24 3.98
CA GLY A 247 -4.43 4.92 4.40
C GLY A 247 -5.45 5.98 4.00
N SER A 248 -6.54 6.13 4.77
CA SER A 248 -7.63 7.04 4.41
C SER A 248 -7.25 8.52 4.55
N THR A 249 -7.81 9.35 3.66
CA THR A 249 -7.62 10.82 3.66
C THR A 249 -7.99 11.45 5.01
N GLY A 250 -9.07 10.96 5.67
CA GLY A 250 -9.48 11.46 6.97
C GLY A 250 -8.45 11.23 8.07
N VAL A 251 -7.81 10.07 8.08
CA VAL A 251 -6.73 9.76 9.04
C VAL A 251 -5.47 10.55 8.72
N GLY A 252 -5.10 10.68 7.43
CA GLY A 252 -3.96 11.50 7.01
C GLY A 252 -4.05 12.95 7.51
N LYS A 253 -5.23 13.58 7.37
CA LYS A 253 -5.50 14.92 7.91
C LYS A 253 -5.32 14.99 9.43
N LYS A 254 -5.75 13.98 10.20
CA LYS A 254 -5.55 13.91 11.65
C LYS A 254 -4.06 13.82 12.01
N LEU A 255 -3.27 13.06 11.27
CA LEU A 255 -1.83 12.93 11.51
C LEU A 255 -1.08 14.25 11.27
N LEU A 256 -1.49 15.06 10.28
CA LEU A 256 -0.98 16.42 10.10
C LEU A 256 -1.32 17.30 11.31
N THR A 257 -2.54 17.21 11.84
CA THR A 257 -2.94 17.93 13.07
C THR A 257 -2.06 17.52 14.26
N TYR A 258 -1.86 16.21 14.48
CA TYR A 258 -1.03 15.70 15.57
C TYR A 258 0.44 16.16 15.46
N ALA A 259 0.99 16.21 14.25
CA ALA A 259 2.33 16.73 14.02
C ALA A 259 2.41 18.22 14.37
N GLY A 260 1.42 19.03 13.97
CA GLY A 260 1.33 20.46 14.28
C GLY A 260 1.14 20.74 15.76
N GLU A 261 0.41 19.89 16.47
CA GLU A 261 0.17 19.99 17.92
C GLU A 261 1.37 19.51 18.78
N SER A 262 2.40 18.91 18.18
CA SER A 262 3.56 18.36 18.88
C SER A 262 4.87 19.04 18.45
N ASN A 263 5.80 18.30 17.87
CA ASN A 263 7.14 18.78 17.51
C ASN A 263 7.26 19.27 16.06
N ALA A 264 6.15 19.44 15.34
CA ALA A 264 6.11 19.82 13.92
C ALA A 264 6.91 18.88 13.00
N LYS A 265 6.94 17.57 13.33
CA LYS A 265 7.63 16.55 12.51
C LYS A 265 7.12 16.53 11.08
N ALA A 266 7.98 16.16 10.14
CA ALA A 266 7.58 15.95 8.76
C ALA A 266 6.60 14.76 8.66
N VAL A 267 5.50 14.94 7.91
CA VAL A 267 4.50 13.91 7.67
C VAL A 267 4.41 13.68 6.16
N SER A 268 4.65 12.45 5.71
CA SER A 268 4.46 12.02 4.32
C SER A 268 3.22 11.13 4.23
N LEU A 269 2.34 11.42 3.27
CA LEU A 269 1.03 10.81 3.16
C LEU A 269 0.82 10.17 1.78
N GLU A 270 0.45 8.88 1.77
CA GLU A 270 -0.11 8.18 0.63
C GLU A 270 -1.57 7.84 0.98
N LEU A 271 -2.50 8.41 0.23
CA LEU A 271 -3.93 8.37 0.58
C LEU A 271 -4.75 7.74 -0.55
N GLY A 272 -6.06 7.82 -0.43
CA GLY A 272 -7.00 7.23 -1.35
C GLY A 272 -6.94 7.78 -2.78
N GLY A 273 -7.68 7.12 -3.67
CA GLY A 273 -7.79 7.47 -5.07
C GLY A 273 -9.19 7.24 -5.64
N LYS A 274 -9.43 7.81 -6.81
CA LYS A 274 -10.59 7.55 -7.66
C LYS A 274 -10.11 7.56 -9.11
N SER A 275 -9.24 6.60 -9.41
CA SER A 275 -8.42 6.61 -10.63
C SER A 275 -9.26 6.44 -11.89
N PRO A 276 -9.07 7.30 -12.91
CA PRO A 276 -9.67 7.12 -14.22
C PRO A 276 -8.89 6.08 -15.03
N ASN A 277 -9.62 5.21 -15.73
CA ASN A 277 -9.12 4.34 -16.79
C ASN A 277 -9.81 4.76 -18.09
N ILE A 278 -9.05 5.37 -19.02
CA ILE A 278 -9.56 6.05 -20.21
C ILE A 278 -9.32 5.18 -21.44
N ILE A 279 -10.38 4.79 -22.15
CA ILE A 279 -10.29 3.97 -23.38
C ILE A 279 -10.74 4.79 -24.58
N PHE A 280 -9.79 5.13 -25.46
CA PHE A 280 -10.04 5.80 -26.75
C PHE A 280 -10.41 4.79 -27.84
N PRO A 281 -11.08 5.22 -28.94
CA PRO A 281 -11.48 4.32 -30.03
C PRO A 281 -10.34 3.64 -30.75
N ASP A 282 -9.16 4.20 -30.65
CA ASP A 282 -7.91 3.72 -31.26
C ASP A 282 -7.02 2.96 -30.27
N ALA A 283 -7.58 2.40 -29.20
CA ALA A 283 -6.83 1.52 -28.30
C ALA A 283 -6.14 0.40 -29.10
N PRO A 284 -4.83 0.14 -28.87
CA PRO A 284 -4.06 -0.79 -29.72
C PRO A 284 -4.56 -2.22 -29.64
N ASP A 285 -5.09 -2.61 -28.50
CA ASP A 285 -5.75 -3.88 -28.20
C ASP A 285 -6.94 -3.63 -27.28
N LEU A 286 -8.14 -3.68 -27.83
CA LEU A 286 -9.35 -3.40 -27.08
C LEU A 286 -9.69 -4.54 -26.10
N ASP A 287 -9.36 -5.80 -26.45
CA ASP A 287 -9.59 -6.95 -25.57
C ASP A 287 -8.69 -6.90 -24.32
N ASP A 288 -7.42 -6.52 -24.49
CA ASP A 288 -6.49 -6.28 -23.38
C ASP A 288 -6.94 -5.08 -22.53
N ALA A 289 -7.38 -3.99 -23.16
CA ALA A 289 -7.92 -2.83 -22.44
C ALA A 289 -9.13 -3.19 -21.57
N ILE A 290 -10.06 -4.02 -22.10
CA ILE A 290 -11.23 -4.52 -21.38
C ILE A 290 -10.81 -5.46 -20.24
N SER A 291 -9.89 -6.39 -20.50
CA SER A 291 -9.37 -7.33 -19.50
C SER A 291 -8.70 -6.62 -18.36
N THR A 292 -7.88 -5.62 -18.69
CA THR A 292 -7.21 -4.77 -17.71
C THR A 292 -8.19 -3.87 -16.94
N ALA A 293 -9.22 -3.34 -17.58
CA ALA A 293 -10.27 -2.55 -16.90
C ALA A 293 -11.05 -3.40 -15.90
N ALA A 294 -11.36 -4.64 -16.24
CA ALA A 294 -11.97 -5.58 -15.30
C ALA A 294 -11.01 -5.90 -14.14
N TRP A 295 -9.75 -6.24 -14.45
CA TRP A 295 -8.72 -6.53 -13.45
C TRP A 295 -8.51 -5.35 -12.48
N ALA A 296 -8.43 -4.14 -12.98
CA ALA A 296 -8.20 -2.92 -12.20
C ALA A 296 -9.29 -2.64 -11.14
N ILE A 297 -10.43 -3.30 -11.21
CA ILE A 297 -11.51 -3.17 -10.23
C ILE A 297 -11.75 -4.42 -9.40
N TRP A 298 -11.48 -5.63 -9.92
CA TRP A 298 -11.73 -6.84 -9.14
C TRP A 298 -10.51 -7.30 -8.32
N PHE A 299 -9.27 -6.97 -8.76
CA PHE A 299 -8.06 -7.36 -8.06
C PHE A 299 -8.09 -6.92 -6.58
N ASN A 300 -7.68 -7.81 -5.68
CA ASN A 300 -7.76 -7.62 -4.23
C ASN A 300 -9.17 -7.22 -3.74
N SER A 301 -10.22 -7.70 -4.39
CA SER A 301 -11.62 -7.36 -4.14
C SER A 301 -11.91 -5.84 -4.24
N GLY A 302 -11.19 -5.14 -5.13
CA GLY A 302 -11.27 -3.69 -5.31
C GLY A 302 -10.70 -2.86 -4.16
N GLN A 303 -10.08 -3.50 -3.18
CA GLN A 303 -9.48 -2.88 -2.00
C GLN A 303 -8.08 -2.34 -2.33
N MET A 304 -8.02 -1.43 -3.30
CA MET A 304 -6.79 -0.89 -3.87
C MET A 304 -6.92 0.63 -4.06
N CYS A 305 -5.94 1.39 -3.56
CA CYS A 305 -5.95 2.86 -3.64
C CYS A 305 -5.86 3.39 -5.07
N THR A 306 -5.22 2.64 -5.96
CA THR A 306 -5.09 2.94 -7.38
C THR A 306 -6.22 2.36 -8.23
N ALA A 307 -7.15 1.57 -7.64
CA ALA A 307 -8.23 0.90 -8.40
C ALA A 307 -8.82 1.78 -9.51
N GLY A 308 -8.89 1.25 -10.72
CA GLY A 308 -9.46 1.92 -11.90
C GLY A 308 -10.98 2.05 -11.82
N SER A 309 -11.47 2.60 -10.70
CA SER A 309 -12.88 2.61 -10.31
C SER A 309 -13.76 3.56 -11.12
N ARG A 310 -13.16 4.41 -11.98
CA ARG A 310 -13.86 5.19 -13.01
C ARG A 310 -13.38 4.74 -14.39
N LEU A 311 -14.19 3.98 -15.10
CA LEU A 311 -13.98 3.61 -16.49
C LEU A 311 -14.56 4.71 -17.37
N ILE A 312 -13.68 5.43 -18.07
CA ILE A 312 -14.03 6.56 -18.93
C ILE A 312 -13.85 6.08 -20.38
N VAL A 313 -14.95 5.75 -21.05
CA VAL A 313 -14.92 5.10 -22.36
C VAL A 313 -15.53 6.02 -23.43
N HIS A 314 -14.93 6.03 -24.64
CA HIS A 314 -15.52 6.75 -25.76
C HIS A 314 -16.91 6.19 -26.07
N GLU A 315 -17.90 7.06 -26.33
CA GLU A 315 -19.31 6.68 -26.49
C GLU A 315 -19.53 5.54 -27.52
N SER A 316 -18.73 5.51 -28.60
CA SER A 316 -18.82 4.48 -29.64
C SER A 316 -18.41 3.07 -29.19
N LEU A 317 -17.66 2.95 -28.07
CA LEU A 317 -17.19 1.67 -27.53
C LEU A 317 -17.95 1.24 -26.27
N ARG A 318 -18.87 2.07 -25.77
CA ARG A 318 -19.53 1.88 -24.45
C ARG A 318 -20.11 0.48 -24.31
N GLU A 319 -20.91 0.03 -25.27
CA GLU A 319 -21.63 -1.24 -25.19
C GLU A 319 -20.65 -2.42 -25.19
N GLU A 320 -19.70 -2.42 -26.11
CA GLU A 320 -18.68 -3.49 -26.25
C GLU A 320 -17.82 -3.60 -25.00
N VAL A 321 -17.30 -2.47 -24.50
CA VAL A 321 -16.45 -2.42 -23.31
C VAL A 321 -17.19 -2.83 -22.04
N VAL A 322 -18.41 -2.33 -21.84
CA VAL A 322 -19.21 -2.68 -20.64
C VAL A 322 -19.55 -4.16 -20.64
N THR A 323 -20.02 -4.70 -21.79
CA THR A 323 -20.32 -6.14 -21.93
C THR A 323 -19.08 -6.96 -21.65
N GLY A 324 -17.96 -6.64 -22.28
CA GLY A 324 -16.72 -7.37 -22.10
C GLY A 324 -16.16 -7.32 -20.66
N VAL A 325 -16.33 -6.22 -19.94
CA VAL A 325 -15.97 -6.13 -18.50
C VAL A 325 -16.90 -7.01 -17.67
N ILE A 326 -18.21 -6.97 -17.89
CA ILE A 326 -19.21 -7.79 -17.16
C ILE A 326 -18.94 -9.28 -17.38
N ASP A 327 -18.63 -9.70 -18.60
CA ASP A 327 -18.33 -11.10 -18.93
C ASP A 327 -17.12 -11.60 -18.12
N ARG A 328 -16.06 -10.79 -17.99
CA ARG A 328 -14.87 -11.13 -17.21
C ARG A 328 -15.14 -11.18 -15.72
N LEU A 329 -15.92 -10.23 -15.20
CA LEU A 329 -16.31 -10.23 -13.79
C LEU A 329 -17.21 -11.42 -13.44
N SER A 330 -18.09 -11.84 -14.37
CA SER A 330 -18.98 -12.99 -14.20
C SER A 330 -18.24 -14.33 -14.23
N ALA A 331 -17.06 -14.37 -14.85
CA ALA A 331 -16.22 -15.57 -14.94
C ALA A 331 -15.32 -15.78 -13.71
N LEU A 332 -15.24 -14.80 -12.77
CA LEU A 332 -14.38 -14.90 -11.60
C LEU A 332 -14.79 -16.03 -10.66
N ARG A 333 -13.82 -16.79 -10.22
CA ARG A 333 -13.98 -17.77 -9.13
C ARG A 333 -13.89 -17.08 -7.79
N ILE A 334 -15.05 -16.83 -7.21
CA ILE A 334 -15.18 -16.26 -5.86
C ILE A 334 -15.13 -17.42 -4.87
N GLY A 335 -14.17 -17.40 -3.93
CA GLY A 335 -14.00 -18.55 -3.05
C GLY A 335 -12.99 -18.38 -1.93
N ASP A 336 -12.63 -19.51 -1.34
CA ASP A 336 -11.66 -19.59 -0.26
C ASP A 336 -10.30 -18.99 -0.70
N PRO A 337 -9.76 -17.99 0.01
CA PRO A 337 -8.47 -17.39 -0.36
C PRO A 337 -7.29 -18.36 -0.28
N LEU A 338 -7.40 -19.49 0.44
CA LEU A 338 -6.36 -20.53 0.45
C LEU A 338 -6.41 -21.48 -0.75
N ASP A 339 -7.46 -21.43 -1.55
CA ASP A 339 -7.50 -22.17 -2.82
C ASP A 339 -6.70 -21.39 -3.88
N PRO A 340 -5.63 -21.99 -4.46
CA PRO A 340 -4.81 -21.31 -5.47
C PRO A 340 -5.56 -21.00 -6.77
N GLU A 341 -6.72 -21.58 -6.98
CA GLU A 341 -7.59 -21.31 -8.13
C GLU A 341 -8.61 -20.19 -7.87
N THR A 342 -8.68 -19.64 -6.64
CA THR A 342 -9.55 -18.50 -6.33
C THR A 342 -9.00 -17.23 -6.94
N ASP A 343 -9.83 -16.53 -7.73
CA ASP A 343 -9.51 -15.22 -8.28
C ASP A 343 -9.90 -14.10 -7.30
N TYR A 344 -11.03 -14.25 -6.63
CA TYR A 344 -11.66 -13.19 -5.85
C TYR A 344 -11.96 -13.64 -4.42
N GLY A 345 -11.35 -12.96 -3.45
CA GLY A 345 -11.50 -13.22 -2.02
C GLY A 345 -12.56 -12.35 -1.33
N PRO A 346 -12.70 -12.49 -0.01
CA PRO A 346 -13.62 -11.68 0.78
C PRO A 346 -13.12 -10.24 0.98
N MET A 347 -14.01 -9.35 1.42
CA MET A 347 -13.67 -8.05 2.00
C MET A 347 -12.96 -8.25 3.34
N VAL A 348 -12.08 -7.33 3.73
CA VAL A 348 -11.23 -7.47 4.93
C VAL A 348 -12.00 -7.61 6.25
N SER A 349 -13.21 -7.09 6.34
CA SER A 349 -14.05 -7.16 7.54
C SER A 349 -15.53 -7.07 7.22
N GLU A 350 -16.36 -7.53 8.16
CA GLU A 350 -17.82 -7.40 8.06
C GLU A 350 -18.27 -5.95 7.92
N GLN A 351 -17.69 -5.05 8.70
CA GLN A 351 -18.01 -3.63 8.64
C GLN A 351 -17.68 -3.04 7.27
N HIS A 352 -16.49 -3.35 6.72
CA HIS A 352 -16.10 -2.85 5.41
C HIS A 352 -16.99 -3.39 4.29
N ARG A 353 -17.40 -4.68 4.37
CA ARG A 353 -18.39 -5.26 3.47
C ARG A 353 -19.72 -4.50 3.51
N ALA A 354 -20.20 -4.20 4.71
CA ALA A 354 -21.44 -3.43 4.91
C ALA A 354 -21.33 -2.00 4.37
N ASP A 355 -20.19 -1.34 4.57
CA ASP A 355 -19.92 0.00 4.06
C ASP A 355 -19.97 0.03 2.53
N VAL A 356 -19.31 -0.92 1.86
CA VAL A 356 -19.30 -1.02 0.39
C VAL A 356 -20.72 -1.31 -0.15
N LEU A 357 -21.47 -2.23 0.49
CA LEU A 357 -22.86 -2.52 0.11
C LEU A 357 -23.75 -1.27 0.26
N THR A 358 -23.53 -0.47 1.29
CA THR A 358 -24.25 0.81 1.49
C THR A 358 -23.99 1.76 0.33
N GLU A 359 -22.76 1.87 -0.17
CA GLU A 359 -22.43 2.69 -1.33
C GLU A 359 -23.07 2.15 -2.62
N ILE A 360 -23.17 0.81 -2.80
CA ILE A 360 -23.85 0.20 -3.94
C ILE A 360 -25.36 0.59 -3.91
N ARG A 361 -26.01 0.44 -2.77
CA ARG A 361 -27.42 0.82 -2.59
C ARG A 361 -27.66 2.30 -2.84
N ALA A 362 -26.79 3.15 -2.28
CA ALA A 362 -26.86 4.59 -2.49
C ALA A 362 -26.70 4.98 -3.98
N GLY A 363 -25.92 4.23 -4.75
CA GLY A 363 -25.78 4.42 -6.19
C GLY A 363 -27.08 4.14 -6.94
N VAL A 364 -27.77 3.06 -6.60
CA VAL A 364 -29.10 2.72 -7.16
C VAL A 364 -30.13 3.78 -6.78
N ASP A 365 -30.18 4.17 -5.51
CA ASP A 365 -31.11 5.19 -5.00
C ASP A 365 -30.90 6.57 -5.67
N ALA A 366 -29.65 6.87 -6.06
CA ALA A 366 -29.29 8.08 -6.80
C ALA A 366 -29.63 8.01 -8.30
N GLY A 367 -30.18 6.90 -8.80
CA GLY A 367 -30.67 6.73 -10.17
C GLY A 367 -29.63 6.20 -11.17
N ALA A 368 -28.44 5.76 -10.72
CA ALA A 368 -27.49 5.06 -11.59
C ALA A 368 -27.98 3.63 -11.88
N THR A 369 -27.70 3.13 -13.08
CA THR A 369 -28.10 1.79 -13.50
C THR A 369 -27.08 0.77 -12.99
N LEU A 370 -27.49 -0.16 -12.09
CA LEU A 370 -26.67 -1.31 -11.70
C LEU A 370 -26.72 -2.36 -12.82
N ALA A 371 -25.70 -2.34 -13.69
CA ALA A 371 -25.62 -3.24 -14.84
C ALA A 371 -25.13 -4.65 -14.47
N HIS A 372 -24.38 -4.79 -13.36
CA HIS A 372 -23.88 -6.05 -12.80
C HIS A 372 -23.74 -5.94 -11.30
N GLY A 373 -23.88 -7.07 -10.59
CA GLY A 373 -23.79 -7.12 -9.13
C GLY A 373 -25.14 -7.21 -8.44
N SER A 374 -25.17 -6.99 -7.13
CA SER A 374 -26.37 -7.11 -6.29
C SER A 374 -26.40 -6.06 -5.19
N THR A 375 -27.60 -5.69 -4.75
CA THR A 375 -27.88 -4.90 -3.55
C THR A 375 -28.04 -5.76 -2.29
N ASP A 376 -27.95 -7.09 -2.44
CA ASP A 376 -28.06 -8.06 -1.35
C ASP A 376 -26.73 -8.74 -1.08
N LEU A 377 -26.56 -9.15 0.17
CA LEU A 377 -25.41 -9.96 0.56
C LEU A 377 -25.59 -11.40 0.08
N PRO A 378 -24.50 -12.04 -0.40
CA PRO A 378 -24.53 -13.46 -0.67
C PRO A 378 -24.68 -14.25 0.66
N ASP A 379 -25.34 -15.41 0.56
CA ASP A 379 -25.41 -16.36 1.68
C ASP A 379 -24.04 -17.04 1.93
N GLY A 380 -23.81 -17.44 3.16
CA GLY A 380 -22.63 -18.21 3.55
C GLY A 380 -21.69 -17.53 4.53
N PRO A 381 -20.65 -18.25 4.97
CA PRO A 381 -19.64 -17.73 5.88
C PRO A 381 -18.67 -16.77 5.15
N GLY A 382 -18.00 -15.94 5.95
CA GLY A 382 -17.01 -14.98 5.42
C GLY A 382 -17.64 -13.68 4.92
N TYR A 383 -16.77 -12.76 4.47
CA TYR A 383 -17.20 -11.39 4.16
C TYR A 383 -17.21 -11.12 2.65
N PHE A 384 -17.73 -12.05 1.88
CA PHE A 384 -17.80 -11.94 0.42
C PHE A 384 -18.80 -10.89 -0.04
N LEU A 385 -18.43 -10.16 -1.11
CA LEU A 385 -19.28 -9.22 -1.80
C LEU A 385 -18.85 -9.18 -3.29
N PRO A 386 -19.66 -9.73 -4.21
CA PRO A 386 -19.34 -9.74 -5.63
C PRO A 386 -19.12 -8.34 -6.22
N PRO A 387 -18.38 -8.21 -7.34
CA PRO A 387 -18.20 -6.95 -8.05
C PRO A 387 -19.52 -6.32 -8.51
N ALA A 388 -19.57 -4.97 -8.55
CA ALA A 388 -20.68 -4.21 -9.07
C ALA A 388 -20.24 -3.25 -10.18
N VAL A 389 -21.02 -3.15 -11.26
CA VAL A 389 -20.79 -2.23 -12.37
C VAL A 389 -21.99 -1.32 -12.52
N PHE A 390 -21.74 0.00 -12.48
CA PHE A 390 -22.75 1.02 -12.69
C PHE A 390 -22.55 1.72 -14.04
N THR A 391 -23.65 1.88 -14.78
CA THR A 391 -23.73 2.72 -15.98
C THR A 391 -24.66 3.91 -15.71
N ASP A 392 -24.69 4.86 -16.65
CA ASP A 392 -25.50 6.08 -16.55
C ASP A 392 -25.19 6.90 -15.29
N VAL A 393 -23.90 6.89 -14.92
CA VAL A 393 -23.38 7.54 -13.71
C VAL A 393 -23.16 9.04 -14.00
N ASP A 394 -23.75 9.91 -13.19
CA ASP A 394 -23.37 11.33 -13.18
C ASP A 394 -21.94 11.48 -12.64
N GLN A 395 -21.08 12.16 -13.41
CA GLN A 395 -19.67 12.38 -13.02
C GLN A 395 -19.50 13.14 -11.69
N ASN A 396 -20.54 13.85 -11.22
CA ASN A 396 -20.54 14.58 -9.95
C ASN A 396 -21.22 13.79 -8.81
N SER A 397 -21.75 12.61 -9.11
CA SER A 397 -22.39 11.75 -8.11
C SER A 397 -21.37 11.19 -7.11
N ARG A 398 -21.86 10.72 -5.97
CA ARG A 398 -21.04 10.06 -4.95
C ARG A 398 -20.31 8.83 -5.50
N LEU A 399 -20.95 8.04 -6.39
CA LEU A 399 -20.32 6.90 -7.08
C LEU A 399 -19.05 7.29 -7.85
N ALA A 400 -19.08 8.43 -8.55
CA ALA A 400 -17.98 8.90 -9.38
C ALA A 400 -16.91 9.66 -8.58
N GLN A 401 -17.24 10.22 -7.41
CA GLN A 401 -16.39 11.14 -6.65
C GLN A 401 -15.81 10.54 -5.38
N HIS A 402 -16.51 9.61 -4.71
CA HIS A 402 -16.08 9.04 -3.45
C HIS A 402 -15.29 7.75 -3.65
N GLU A 403 -14.20 7.58 -2.89
CA GLU A 403 -13.46 6.32 -2.82
C GLU A 403 -14.27 5.28 -2.02
N ILE A 404 -14.79 4.26 -2.69
CA ILE A 404 -15.59 3.20 -2.06
C ILE A 404 -14.71 2.11 -1.45
N PHE A 405 -13.54 1.89 -2.03
CA PHE A 405 -12.54 0.90 -1.60
C PHE A 405 -13.05 -0.54 -1.66
N GLY A 406 -13.79 -0.87 -2.72
CA GLY A 406 -14.35 -2.18 -3.05
C GLY A 406 -14.57 -2.29 -4.56
N SER A 407 -14.92 -3.47 -5.04
CA SER A 407 -15.13 -3.74 -6.47
C SER A 407 -16.41 -3.08 -7.00
N VAL A 408 -16.41 -1.74 -7.05
CA VAL A 408 -17.52 -0.93 -7.58
C VAL A 408 -17.02 -0.04 -8.71
N LEU A 409 -17.38 -0.38 -9.94
CA LEU A 409 -16.98 0.32 -11.16
C LEU A 409 -18.04 1.32 -11.58
N SER A 410 -17.64 2.57 -11.82
CA SER A 410 -18.47 3.64 -12.39
C SER A 410 -18.08 3.85 -13.85
N VAL A 411 -18.98 3.61 -14.78
CA VAL A 411 -18.77 3.82 -16.22
C VAL A 411 -19.26 5.21 -16.61
N LEU A 412 -18.36 5.98 -17.20
CA LEU A 412 -18.57 7.33 -17.71
C LEU A 412 -18.25 7.34 -19.21
N THR A 413 -18.91 8.20 -19.99
CA THR A 413 -18.65 8.30 -21.42
C THR A 413 -18.12 9.67 -21.82
N PHE A 414 -17.35 9.72 -22.90
CA PHE A 414 -16.86 10.94 -23.51
C PHE A 414 -16.96 10.86 -25.04
N ARG A 415 -16.89 12.03 -25.71
CA ARG A 415 -16.98 12.19 -27.18
C ARG A 415 -15.69 12.64 -27.83
N ASP A 416 -14.85 13.35 -27.08
CA ASP A 416 -13.58 13.85 -27.57
C ASP A 416 -12.50 13.87 -26.47
N GLU A 417 -11.25 14.14 -26.88
CA GLU A 417 -10.06 14.13 -26.00
C GLU A 417 -10.19 15.15 -24.86
N ALA A 418 -10.74 16.32 -25.12
CA ALA A 418 -10.87 17.38 -24.10
C ALA A 418 -11.87 16.99 -23.02
N GLU A 419 -13.02 16.40 -23.42
CA GLU A 419 -14.02 15.89 -22.50
C GLU A 419 -13.48 14.73 -21.66
N ALA A 420 -12.71 13.79 -22.25
CA ALA A 420 -12.05 12.69 -21.53
C ALA A 420 -11.15 13.21 -20.42
N VAL A 421 -10.29 14.19 -20.74
CA VAL A 421 -9.38 14.80 -19.74
C VAL A 421 -10.16 15.58 -18.68
N ALA A 422 -11.19 16.31 -19.07
CA ALA A 422 -12.05 17.06 -18.13
C ALA A 422 -12.72 16.11 -17.10
N ILE A 423 -13.31 15.02 -17.58
CA ILE A 423 -13.94 13.99 -16.71
C ILE A 423 -12.89 13.31 -15.84
N ALA A 424 -11.73 12.97 -16.40
CA ALA A 424 -10.65 12.32 -15.66
C ALA A 424 -10.16 13.17 -14.48
N ASN A 425 -9.98 14.47 -14.70
CA ASN A 425 -9.51 15.43 -13.70
C ASN A 425 -10.59 15.92 -12.74
N ASN A 426 -11.88 15.67 -13.04
CA ASN A 426 -13.01 16.03 -12.19
C ASN A 426 -13.08 15.11 -10.97
N THR A 427 -12.13 15.22 -10.08
CA THR A 427 -12.07 14.53 -8.78
C THR A 427 -11.12 15.28 -7.85
N GLN A 428 -11.36 15.15 -6.55
CA GLN A 428 -10.44 15.66 -5.52
C GLN A 428 -9.14 14.82 -5.37
N TYR A 429 -9.08 13.65 -5.98
CA TYR A 429 -7.96 12.72 -5.94
C TYR A 429 -7.03 12.88 -7.14
N GLY A 430 -5.85 12.26 -7.07
CA GLY A 430 -4.87 12.27 -8.14
C GLY A 430 -3.75 11.26 -7.91
N LEU A 431 -4.10 10.00 -7.57
CA LEU A 431 -3.11 8.94 -7.37
C LEU A 431 -2.65 8.34 -8.70
N GLY A 432 -3.53 7.63 -9.39
CA GLY A 432 -3.25 6.97 -10.65
C GLY A 432 -4.20 7.36 -11.77
N ALA A 433 -3.81 7.09 -13.01
CA ALA A 433 -4.64 7.16 -14.21
C ALA A 433 -4.10 6.21 -15.27
N SER A 434 -4.98 5.65 -16.11
CA SER A 434 -4.58 4.85 -17.27
C SER A 434 -5.21 5.39 -18.55
N VAL A 435 -4.48 5.26 -19.68
CA VAL A 435 -4.90 5.76 -20.99
C VAL A 435 -4.59 4.71 -22.06
N TRP A 436 -5.61 4.34 -22.84
CA TRP A 436 -5.49 3.39 -23.93
C TRP A 436 -5.67 4.07 -25.27
N THR A 437 -4.61 4.15 -26.08
CA THR A 437 -4.58 4.80 -27.41
C THR A 437 -3.35 4.37 -28.21
N SER A 438 -3.47 4.27 -29.52
CA SER A 438 -2.35 4.07 -30.45
C SER A 438 -1.67 5.36 -30.88
N ASP A 439 -2.30 6.53 -30.67
CA ASP A 439 -1.76 7.83 -31.06
C ASP A 439 -0.72 8.32 -30.04
N VAL A 440 0.56 8.20 -30.37
CA VAL A 440 1.67 8.68 -29.54
C VAL A 440 1.57 10.18 -29.22
N ARG A 441 0.99 11.00 -30.09
CA ARG A 441 0.80 12.44 -29.83
C ARG A 441 -0.28 12.65 -28.76
N ARG A 442 -1.36 11.85 -28.79
CA ARG A 442 -2.39 11.85 -27.75
C ARG A 442 -1.80 11.39 -26.42
N VAL A 443 -0.98 10.33 -26.40
CA VAL A 443 -0.27 9.90 -25.19
C VAL A 443 0.43 11.08 -24.52
N HIS A 444 1.24 11.83 -25.26
CA HIS A 444 1.97 12.97 -24.69
C HIS A 444 1.07 14.12 -24.24
N ARG A 445 0.01 14.46 -24.98
CA ARG A 445 -0.92 15.53 -24.60
C ARG A 445 -1.70 15.13 -23.33
N VAL A 446 -2.37 13.99 -23.37
CA VAL A 446 -3.24 13.53 -22.28
C VAL A 446 -2.44 13.28 -21.00
N SER A 447 -1.27 12.61 -21.08
CA SER A 447 -0.44 12.35 -19.89
C SER A 447 0.03 13.64 -19.20
N ARG A 448 0.26 14.73 -19.92
CA ARG A 448 0.63 16.03 -19.34
C ARG A 448 -0.53 16.72 -18.63
N GLU A 449 -1.73 16.54 -19.12
CA GLU A 449 -2.92 17.21 -18.61
C GLU A 449 -3.58 16.45 -17.46
N LEU A 450 -3.34 15.13 -17.35
CA LEU A 450 -3.86 14.33 -16.24
C LEU A 450 -3.21 14.73 -14.91
N GLN A 451 -4.05 15.03 -13.93
CA GLN A 451 -3.63 15.46 -12.59
C GLN A 451 -3.44 14.26 -11.66
N ALA A 452 -2.64 13.28 -12.09
CA ALA A 452 -2.29 12.09 -11.35
C ALA A 452 -0.78 12.03 -11.08
N GLY A 453 -0.38 11.32 -10.03
CA GLY A 453 1.03 11.06 -9.73
C GLY A 453 1.61 9.96 -10.62
N LEU A 454 0.77 9.00 -11.02
CA LEU A 454 1.08 7.88 -11.89
C LEU A 454 0.18 7.91 -13.12
N VAL A 455 0.74 7.77 -14.31
CA VAL A 455 0.00 7.65 -15.56
C VAL A 455 0.53 6.45 -16.32
N TRP A 456 -0.32 5.45 -16.49
CA TRP A 456 -0.03 4.26 -17.31
C TRP A 456 -0.59 4.44 -18.72
N VAL A 457 0.13 3.94 -19.72
CA VAL A 457 -0.31 4.00 -21.11
C VAL A 457 -0.32 2.59 -21.68
N ASN A 458 -1.48 2.14 -22.16
CA ASN A 458 -1.71 0.79 -22.68
C ASN A 458 -1.30 -0.30 -21.69
N CYS A 459 -1.45 -0.03 -20.39
CA CYS A 459 -1.22 -0.94 -19.27
C CYS A 459 -1.86 -0.35 -17.99
N PHE A 460 -1.80 -1.09 -16.88
CA PHE A 460 -2.22 -0.64 -15.56
C PHE A 460 -1.37 -1.31 -14.47
N GLU A 461 -0.99 -0.56 -13.42
CA GLU A 461 -0.17 -1.03 -12.28
C GLU A 461 1.23 -1.58 -12.66
N GLU A 462 1.71 -1.27 -13.86
CA GLU A 462 3.06 -1.62 -14.27
C GLU A 462 4.10 -0.65 -13.66
N GLY A 463 5.28 -1.19 -13.41
CA GLY A 463 6.41 -0.45 -12.86
C GLY A 463 7.25 -1.29 -11.92
N ASP A 464 8.41 -0.75 -11.54
CA ASP A 464 9.35 -1.43 -10.63
C ASP A 464 9.80 -0.53 -9.47
N ALA A 465 10.78 -0.99 -8.69
CA ALA A 465 11.30 -0.27 -7.53
C ALA A 465 12.01 1.06 -7.90
N SER A 466 12.44 1.25 -9.14
CA SER A 466 13.22 2.41 -9.58
C SER A 466 12.37 3.65 -9.86
N VAL A 467 11.03 3.48 -10.04
CA VAL A 467 10.12 4.60 -10.30
C VAL A 467 9.36 5.00 -9.05
N PRO A 468 9.16 6.31 -8.80
CA PRO A 468 8.44 6.78 -7.62
C PRO A 468 6.97 6.40 -7.68
N PHE A 469 6.37 6.20 -6.50
CA PHE A 469 4.95 6.02 -6.30
C PHE A 469 4.45 7.13 -5.37
N GLY A 470 3.40 7.85 -5.77
CA GLY A 470 2.85 8.93 -4.95
C GLY A 470 1.71 9.66 -5.64
N GLY A 471 0.87 10.31 -4.81
CA GLY A 471 -0.32 11.00 -5.25
C GLY A 471 -0.16 12.52 -5.37
N ARG A 472 -1.17 13.14 -5.98
CA ARG A 472 -1.41 14.60 -6.01
C ARG A 472 -2.75 14.90 -5.35
N LYS A 473 -3.04 16.18 -5.11
CA LYS A 473 -4.30 16.64 -4.50
C LYS A 473 -4.54 15.93 -3.14
N LEU A 474 -5.75 15.40 -2.92
CA LEU A 474 -6.08 14.66 -1.69
C LEU A 474 -5.58 13.21 -1.66
N SER A 475 -4.88 12.74 -2.70
CA SER A 475 -4.20 11.44 -2.68
C SER A 475 -2.87 11.48 -1.93
N GLY A 476 -2.43 12.64 -1.46
CA GLY A 476 -1.30 12.74 -0.57
C GLY A 476 -0.16 13.60 -1.10
N HIS A 477 0.97 13.53 -0.39
CA HIS A 477 2.21 14.22 -0.72
C HIS A 477 3.41 13.44 -0.17
N GLY A 478 4.52 13.55 -0.87
CA GLY A 478 5.69 12.70 -0.72
C GLY A 478 5.72 11.62 -1.81
N SER A 479 6.74 10.81 -1.78
CA SER A 479 6.88 9.68 -2.72
C SER A 479 7.38 8.45 -1.99
N ASP A 480 6.85 7.32 -2.36
CA ASP A 480 7.36 6.00 -2.02
C ASP A 480 8.17 5.44 -3.20
N LYS A 481 8.96 4.41 -2.96
CA LYS A 481 9.84 3.75 -3.93
C LYS A 481 10.91 4.69 -4.52
N SER A 482 11.71 4.17 -5.42
CA SER A 482 12.84 4.84 -6.09
C SER A 482 13.83 5.53 -5.14
N ILE A 483 14.85 6.14 -5.71
CA ILE A 483 15.80 6.98 -4.96
C ILE A 483 15.09 8.16 -4.25
N HIS A 484 13.98 8.64 -4.82
CA HIS A 484 13.18 9.74 -4.24
C HIS A 484 12.44 9.33 -2.97
N GLY A 485 12.18 8.04 -2.76
CA GLY A 485 11.59 7.54 -1.52
C GLY A 485 12.47 7.74 -0.29
N VAL A 486 13.77 7.98 -0.49
CA VAL A 486 14.76 8.26 0.57
C VAL A 486 14.64 9.70 1.08
N ASP A 487 14.20 10.64 0.25
CA ASP A 487 14.22 12.09 0.56
C ASP A 487 13.43 12.44 1.82
N LYS A 488 12.30 11.80 2.04
CA LYS A 488 11.45 12.02 3.22
C LYS A 488 12.01 11.46 4.54
N PHE A 489 13.10 10.72 4.50
CA PHE A 489 13.78 10.08 5.64
C PHE A 489 15.14 10.68 5.93
N THR A 490 15.53 11.71 5.19
CA THR A 490 16.84 12.36 5.31
C THR A 490 16.72 13.87 5.35
N THR A 491 17.76 14.52 5.88
CA THR A 491 17.95 15.98 5.83
C THR A 491 19.33 16.31 5.29
N PHE A 492 19.48 17.50 4.73
CA PHE A 492 20.77 17.96 4.25
C PHE A 492 21.49 18.78 5.35
N LYS A 493 22.79 18.46 5.53
CA LYS A 493 23.69 19.27 6.33
C LYS A 493 24.79 19.85 5.42
N THR A 494 24.88 21.17 5.36
CA THR A 494 25.95 21.86 4.65
C THR A 494 27.12 22.16 5.58
N THR A 495 28.31 21.70 5.23
CA THR A 495 29.56 22.11 5.86
C THR A 495 30.32 22.98 4.88
N TRP A 496 30.58 24.24 5.25
CA TRP A 496 31.36 25.20 4.46
C TRP A 496 32.72 25.40 5.11
N ILE A 497 33.80 25.21 4.36
CA ILE A 497 35.19 25.34 4.82
C ILE A 497 35.85 26.47 4.03
N ASN A 498 36.39 27.47 4.69
CA ASN A 498 37.30 28.45 4.08
C ASN A 498 38.70 27.85 4.09
N LEU A 499 39.41 27.90 2.97
CA LEU A 499 40.73 27.35 2.76
C LEU A 499 41.81 28.38 3.05
#